data_15ad0ea54388632e304817d0e17f9c1d
#
_entry.id   15ad0ea54388632e304817d0e17f9c1d
#
_cell.length_a   1.000
_cell.length_b   1.000
_cell.length_c   1.000
_cell.angle_alpha   90.00
_cell.angle_beta   90.00
_cell.angle_gamma   90.00
#
_symmetry.space_group_name_H-M   'P 1'
#
loop_
_entity.id
_entity.type
_entity.pdbx_description
1 polymer ?
#
loop_
_entity_poly.entity_id
_entity_poly.type
_entity_poly.pdbx_seq_one_letter_code
_entity_poly.pdbx_strand_id
1 'polypeptide(L)'
;MLPKRTLGKTDLKVTQLGYGSMGLRGPATWGVRVVEDEAADQFLNLVLDSGINFIDTSPDYGVSEERIGRFIGSRRKEYYLSTKCGCDYVQHEDHLEVLHTWSSDVLKRNIETSLQRLQTDYIDLLQFHGGDAETIQQAGLID
;
A
#
# COMPACT_ATOMS: atom_id res chain seq x y z
N MET A 1 -17.27 -18.33 -3.47
CA MET A 1 -16.41 -17.38 -4.23
C MET A 1 -16.90 -15.97 -3.95
N LEU A 2 -16.02 -15.05 -3.60
CA LEU A 2 -16.40 -13.66 -3.32
C LEU A 2 -16.86 -12.94 -4.60
N PRO A 3 -17.92 -12.11 -4.54
CA PRO A 3 -18.36 -11.35 -5.70
C PRO A 3 -17.29 -10.32 -6.11
N LYS A 4 -17.14 -10.16 -7.43
CA LYS A 4 -16.19 -9.21 -8.03
C LYS A 4 -16.92 -8.10 -8.77
N ARG A 5 -16.29 -6.94 -8.84
CA ARG A 5 -16.73 -5.79 -9.63
C ARG A 5 -15.57 -5.16 -10.38
N THR A 6 -15.86 -4.52 -11.49
CA THR A 6 -14.88 -3.65 -12.17
C THR A 6 -14.64 -2.40 -11.34
N LEU A 7 -13.39 -2.06 -11.10
CA LEU A 7 -13.01 -0.87 -10.35
C LEU A 7 -13.11 0.38 -11.25
N GLY A 8 -14.16 1.17 -11.05
CA GLY A 8 -14.39 2.39 -11.80
C GLY A 8 -14.40 2.16 -13.33
N LYS A 9 -13.56 2.90 -14.05
CA LYS A 9 -13.38 2.81 -15.50
C LYS A 9 -12.16 1.97 -15.93
N THR A 10 -11.56 1.24 -14.99
CA THR A 10 -10.40 0.34 -15.23
C THR A 10 -10.87 -1.03 -15.69
N ASP A 11 -9.92 -1.87 -16.13
CA ASP A 11 -10.18 -3.29 -16.42
C ASP A 11 -9.99 -4.19 -15.19
N LEU A 12 -9.71 -3.62 -14.01
CA LEU A 12 -9.43 -4.36 -12.80
C LEU A 12 -10.71 -4.95 -12.22
N LYS A 13 -10.79 -6.28 -12.17
CA LYS A 13 -11.91 -7.04 -11.57
C LYS A 13 -11.59 -7.41 -10.13
N VAL A 14 -11.84 -6.50 -9.22
CA VAL A 14 -11.55 -6.66 -7.79
C VAL A 14 -12.71 -7.31 -7.04
N THR A 15 -12.38 -8.04 -5.97
CA THR A 15 -13.39 -8.51 -5.01
C THR A 15 -14.03 -7.32 -4.29
N GLN A 16 -15.34 -7.42 -3.98
CA GLN A 16 -16.06 -6.37 -3.26
C GLN A 16 -15.52 -6.15 -1.84
N LEU A 17 -14.88 -7.18 -1.28
CA LEU A 17 -14.11 -7.10 -0.04
C LEU A 17 -12.64 -7.02 -0.42
N GLY A 18 -11.96 -5.95 0.00
CA GLY A 18 -10.51 -5.78 -0.10
C GLY A 18 -9.85 -5.90 1.27
N TYR A 19 -8.55 -6.06 1.28
CA TYR A 19 -7.76 -6.07 2.50
C TYR A 19 -6.90 -4.80 2.60
N GLY A 20 -7.08 -4.03 3.68
CA GLY A 20 -6.23 -2.90 4.03
C GLY A 20 -5.13 -3.31 5.02
N SER A 21 -3.88 -3.11 4.63
CA SER A 21 -2.73 -3.68 5.31
C SER A 21 -2.13 -2.80 6.42
N MET A 22 -2.76 -1.70 6.79
CA MET A 22 -2.26 -0.80 7.84
C MET A 22 -1.98 -1.52 9.17
N GLY A 23 -2.72 -2.57 9.48
CA GLY A 23 -2.49 -3.42 10.66
C GLY A 23 -1.16 -4.17 10.65
N LEU A 24 -0.48 -4.28 9.51
CA LEU A 24 0.81 -4.96 9.35
C LEU A 24 2.03 -4.02 9.49
N ARG A 25 1.86 -2.82 9.96
CA ARG A 25 2.90 -1.76 10.00
C ARG A 25 4.12 -2.04 10.87
N GLY A 26 4.07 -3.02 11.76
CA GLY A 26 5.19 -3.39 12.62
C GLY A 26 5.41 -2.44 13.82
N PRO A 27 6.51 -2.65 14.59
CA PRO A 27 6.87 -1.82 15.73
C PRO A 27 7.35 -0.43 15.31
N ALA A 28 7.44 0.49 16.27
CA ALA A 28 7.90 1.86 16.12
C ALA A 28 7.09 2.73 15.14
N THR A 29 5.86 2.32 14.86
CA THR A 29 4.88 3.12 14.13
C THR A 29 3.69 3.45 15.04
N TRP A 30 2.88 4.41 14.64
CA TRP A 30 1.65 4.74 15.37
C TRP A 30 0.68 3.56 15.41
N GLY A 31 -0.03 3.37 16.52
CA GLY A 31 -1.06 2.35 16.74
C GLY A 31 -0.69 1.33 17.80
N VAL A 32 -1.66 0.49 18.13
CA VAL A 32 -1.70 -0.23 19.41
C VAL A 32 -1.34 -1.72 19.35
N ARG A 33 -1.20 -2.30 18.17
CA ARG A 33 -0.86 -3.72 18.02
C ARG A 33 0.26 -3.92 17.03
N VAL A 34 1.27 -4.66 17.48
CA VAL A 34 2.30 -5.21 16.60
C VAL A 34 1.90 -6.64 16.26
N VAL A 35 1.82 -6.92 14.98
CA VAL A 35 1.66 -8.28 14.46
C VAL A 35 3.06 -8.81 14.15
N GLU A 36 3.40 -9.98 14.66
CA GLU A 36 4.68 -10.63 14.40
C GLU A 36 4.75 -11.16 12.97
N ASP A 37 5.94 -11.32 12.42
CA ASP A 37 6.17 -11.73 11.02
C ASP A 37 5.49 -13.04 10.66
N GLU A 38 5.57 -14.05 11.54
CA GLU A 38 4.92 -15.34 11.32
C GLU A 38 3.40 -15.22 11.20
N ALA A 39 2.77 -14.43 12.07
CA ALA A 39 1.35 -14.17 12.02
C ALA A 39 0.96 -13.33 10.78
N ALA A 40 1.82 -12.39 10.38
CA ALA A 40 1.61 -11.59 9.18
C ALA A 40 1.66 -12.44 7.90
N ASP A 41 2.62 -13.38 7.81
CA ASP A 41 2.73 -14.35 6.71
C ASP A 41 1.48 -15.22 6.60
N GLN A 42 1.12 -15.89 7.68
CA GLN A 42 -0.07 -16.74 7.73
C GLN A 42 -1.34 -15.97 7.34
N PHE A 43 -1.48 -14.75 7.85
CA PHE A 43 -2.65 -13.93 7.59
C PHE A 43 -2.72 -13.44 6.14
N LEU A 44 -1.63 -12.96 5.55
CA LEU A 44 -1.60 -12.52 4.15
C LEU A 44 -1.93 -13.67 3.20
N ASN A 45 -1.38 -14.86 3.45
CA ASN A 45 -1.72 -16.05 2.67
C ASN A 45 -3.20 -16.43 2.84
N LEU A 46 -3.74 -16.40 4.06
CA LEU A 46 -5.15 -16.66 4.32
C LEU A 46 -6.07 -15.67 3.58
N VAL A 47 -5.69 -14.39 3.49
CA VAL A 47 -6.43 -13.38 2.73
C VAL A 47 -6.58 -13.81 1.26
N LEU A 48 -5.49 -14.23 0.62
CA LEU A 48 -5.54 -14.68 -0.78
C LEU A 48 -6.29 -16.01 -0.92
N ASP A 49 -6.08 -16.96 -0.02
CA ASP A 49 -6.76 -18.27 -0.01
C ASP A 49 -8.27 -18.14 0.20
N SER A 50 -8.70 -17.08 0.88
CA SER A 50 -10.12 -16.71 1.02
C SER A 50 -10.74 -16.15 -0.26
N GLY A 51 -9.91 -15.94 -1.30
CA GLY A 51 -10.33 -15.42 -2.60
C GLY A 51 -10.41 -13.89 -2.68
N ILE A 52 -9.92 -13.17 -1.67
CA ILE A 52 -9.73 -11.70 -1.72
C ILE A 52 -8.59 -11.42 -2.70
N ASN A 53 -8.83 -10.55 -3.68
CA ASN A 53 -7.84 -10.22 -4.69
C ASN A 53 -7.54 -8.72 -4.80
N PHE A 54 -7.83 -7.93 -3.78
CA PHE A 54 -7.49 -6.52 -3.72
C PHE A 54 -6.84 -6.20 -2.38
N ILE A 55 -5.58 -5.76 -2.44
CA ILE A 55 -4.77 -5.40 -1.25
C ILE A 55 -4.39 -3.93 -1.35
N ASP A 56 -4.69 -3.18 -0.30
CA ASP A 56 -4.35 -1.77 -0.15
C ASP A 56 -3.27 -1.59 0.93
N THR A 57 -2.23 -0.88 0.58
CA THR A 57 -1.10 -0.54 1.45
C THR A 57 -0.67 0.92 1.28
N SER A 58 0.43 1.32 1.93
CA SER A 58 1.02 2.65 1.80
C SER A 58 2.48 2.64 2.25
N PRO A 59 3.35 3.50 1.67
CA PRO A 59 4.74 3.66 2.11
C PRO A 59 4.91 4.04 3.57
N ASP A 60 3.93 4.75 4.15
CA ASP A 60 3.93 5.20 5.55
C ASP A 60 3.34 4.17 6.53
N TYR A 61 2.94 2.99 6.03
CA TYR A 61 2.50 1.90 6.91
C TYR A 61 3.67 1.04 7.42
N GLY A 62 4.77 1.68 7.84
CA GLY A 62 5.94 1.00 8.41
C GLY A 62 6.46 -0.11 7.50
N VAL A 63 6.51 -1.33 8.01
CA VAL A 63 7.01 -2.52 7.28
C VAL A 63 5.93 -3.24 6.47
N SER A 64 4.75 -2.66 6.30
CA SER A 64 3.62 -3.33 5.64
C SER A 64 3.93 -3.73 4.20
N GLU A 65 4.54 -2.82 3.41
CA GLU A 65 4.93 -3.11 2.01
C GLU A 65 5.99 -4.22 1.94
N GLU A 66 6.98 -4.20 2.84
CA GLU A 66 8.02 -5.24 2.90
C GLU A 66 7.43 -6.61 3.23
N ARG A 67 6.46 -6.67 4.15
CA ARG A 67 5.75 -7.90 4.49
C ARG A 67 4.94 -8.45 3.33
N ILE A 68 4.24 -7.59 2.59
CA ILE A 68 3.50 -8.00 1.39
C ILE A 68 4.48 -8.57 0.36
N GLY A 69 5.58 -7.88 0.05
CA GLY A 69 6.59 -8.35 -0.89
C GLY A 69 7.21 -9.67 -0.47
N ARG A 70 7.60 -9.79 0.79
CA ARG A 70 8.28 -10.97 1.34
C ARG A 70 7.38 -12.20 1.42
N PHE A 71 6.13 -12.06 1.87
CA PHE A 71 5.29 -13.20 2.22
C PHE A 71 4.38 -13.65 1.07
N ILE A 72 3.92 -12.72 0.23
CA ILE A 72 3.03 -13.03 -0.89
C ILE A 72 3.51 -12.48 -2.24
N GLY A 73 4.73 -11.98 -2.35
CA GLY A 73 5.31 -11.51 -3.61
C GLY A 73 5.37 -12.61 -4.68
N SER A 74 5.62 -13.86 -4.30
CA SER A 74 5.57 -15.02 -5.21
C SER A 74 4.17 -15.28 -5.80
N ARG A 75 3.12 -14.77 -5.16
CA ARG A 75 1.71 -14.87 -5.55
C ARG A 75 1.20 -13.61 -6.25
N ARG A 76 2.11 -12.72 -6.71
CA ARG A 76 1.79 -11.37 -7.23
C ARG A 76 0.67 -11.35 -8.28
N LYS A 77 0.52 -12.39 -9.07
CA LYS A 77 -0.51 -12.52 -10.11
C LYS A 77 -1.91 -12.86 -9.59
N GLU A 78 -2.04 -13.16 -8.32
CA GLU A 78 -3.32 -13.54 -7.72
C GLU A 78 -4.11 -12.33 -7.20
N TYR A 79 -3.47 -11.16 -7.07
CA TYR A 79 -4.10 -9.97 -6.50
C TYR A 79 -3.74 -8.69 -7.24
N TYR A 80 -4.61 -7.73 -7.13
CA TYR A 80 -4.38 -6.33 -7.49
C TYR A 80 -3.83 -5.59 -6.27
N LEU A 81 -2.76 -4.86 -6.50
CA LEU A 81 -2.03 -4.15 -5.46
C LEU A 81 -2.25 -2.65 -5.60
N SER A 82 -2.79 -2.06 -4.55
CA SER A 82 -2.92 -0.61 -4.40
C SER A 82 -1.92 -0.13 -3.36
N THR A 83 -1.15 0.90 -3.70
CA THR A 83 -0.35 1.65 -2.73
C THR A 83 -0.53 3.15 -2.93
N LYS A 84 0.17 3.95 -2.13
CA LYS A 84 -0.04 5.39 -2.10
C LYS A 84 1.25 6.14 -2.39
N CYS A 85 1.10 7.41 -2.74
CA CYS A 85 2.21 8.33 -2.93
C CYS A 85 1.89 9.69 -2.30
N GLY A 86 2.91 10.54 -2.20
CA GLY A 86 2.81 11.80 -1.47
C GLY A 86 3.13 11.64 0.03
N CYS A 87 3.61 10.46 0.43
CA CYS A 87 4.07 10.22 1.80
C CYS A 87 5.54 10.66 1.92
N ASP A 88 5.77 11.64 2.74
CA ASP A 88 7.10 12.00 3.22
C ASP A 88 7.16 11.72 4.71
N TYR A 89 8.29 11.29 5.20
CA TYR A 89 8.41 10.95 6.61
C TYR A 89 9.81 11.23 7.14
N VAL A 90 9.82 11.66 8.38
CA VAL A 90 11.04 11.88 9.15
C VAL A 90 11.10 10.85 10.27
N GLN A 91 12.17 10.07 10.31
CA GLN A 91 12.41 9.14 11.39
C GLN A 91 13.02 9.90 12.57
N HIS A 92 12.35 9.87 13.70
CA HIS A 92 12.84 10.27 15.00
C HIS A 92 13.33 9.06 15.79
N GLU A 93 13.98 9.26 16.94
CA GLU A 93 14.49 8.17 17.79
C GLU A 93 13.38 7.25 18.27
N ASP A 94 12.20 7.79 18.56
CA ASP A 94 11.09 7.09 19.22
C ASP A 94 9.83 6.96 18.35
N HIS A 95 9.74 7.70 17.23
CA HIS A 95 8.56 7.67 16.37
C HIS A 95 8.87 8.03 14.91
N LEU A 96 7.91 7.74 14.05
CA LEU A 96 7.89 8.14 12.65
C LEU A 96 6.90 9.31 12.50
N GLU A 97 7.39 10.49 12.09
CA GLU A 97 6.55 11.60 11.70
C GLU A 97 6.19 11.49 10.23
N VAL A 98 4.90 11.44 9.93
CA VAL A 98 4.40 11.36 8.56
C VAL A 98 3.96 12.73 8.08
N LEU A 99 4.56 13.18 7.00
CA LEU A 99 4.21 14.39 6.28
C LEU A 99 3.60 13.99 4.93
N HIS A 100 2.71 14.82 4.40
CA HIS A 100 2.19 14.60 3.06
C HIS A 100 2.63 15.76 2.15
N THR A 101 3.33 15.42 1.08
CA THR A 101 3.79 16.37 0.08
C THR A 101 3.72 15.76 -1.31
N TRP A 102 3.22 16.52 -2.26
CA TRP A 102 2.92 16.05 -3.62
C TRP A 102 3.88 16.62 -4.66
N SER A 103 5.16 16.80 -4.31
CA SER A 103 6.18 17.13 -5.29
C SER A 103 6.53 15.92 -6.16
N SER A 104 6.89 16.16 -7.41
CA SER A 104 7.30 15.10 -8.34
C SER A 104 8.42 14.20 -7.79
N ASP A 105 9.36 14.79 -7.04
CA ASP A 105 10.49 14.03 -6.48
C ASP A 105 10.05 13.10 -5.35
N VAL A 106 9.13 13.54 -4.48
CA VAL A 106 8.56 12.69 -3.44
C VAL A 106 7.74 11.56 -4.05
N LEU A 107 6.94 11.86 -5.05
CA LEU A 107 6.13 10.85 -5.75
C LEU A 107 7.00 9.77 -6.39
N LYS A 108 8.04 10.15 -7.15
CA LYS A 108 8.99 9.21 -7.75
C LYS A 108 9.67 8.35 -6.71
N ARG A 109 10.20 8.97 -5.65
CA ARG A 109 10.84 8.26 -4.53
C ARG A 109 9.88 7.25 -3.87
N ASN A 110 8.63 7.64 -3.64
CA ASN A 110 7.63 6.73 -3.07
C ASN A 110 7.39 5.53 -3.98
N ILE A 111 7.20 5.75 -5.28
CA ILE A 111 6.97 4.68 -6.26
C ILE A 111 8.16 3.71 -6.29
N GLU A 112 9.37 4.22 -6.44
CA GLU A 112 10.59 3.40 -6.49
C GLU A 112 10.78 2.60 -5.20
N THR A 113 10.61 3.24 -4.04
CA THR A 113 10.71 2.58 -2.73
C THR A 113 9.63 1.50 -2.57
N SER A 114 8.38 1.80 -2.95
CA SER A 114 7.28 0.84 -2.90
C SER A 114 7.53 -0.37 -3.78
N LEU A 115 7.99 -0.19 -5.02
CA LEU A 115 8.33 -1.30 -5.92
C LEU A 115 9.41 -2.21 -5.33
N GLN A 116 10.44 -1.62 -4.69
CA GLN A 116 11.51 -2.38 -4.03
C GLN A 116 10.99 -3.17 -2.83
N ARG A 117 10.23 -2.53 -1.92
CA ARG A 117 9.68 -3.16 -0.72
C ARG A 117 8.68 -4.27 -1.06
N LEU A 118 7.81 -4.01 -2.03
CA LEU A 118 6.80 -4.93 -2.52
C LEU A 118 7.37 -6.05 -3.41
N GLN A 119 8.66 -5.99 -3.77
CA GLN A 119 9.35 -6.96 -4.62
C GLN A 119 8.61 -7.22 -5.94
N THR A 120 8.15 -6.15 -6.59
CA THR A 120 7.38 -6.20 -7.84
C THR A 120 7.84 -5.09 -8.79
N ASP A 121 7.61 -5.29 -10.07
CA ASP A 121 7.92 -4.33 -11.14
C ASP A 121 6.71 -3.47 -11.57
N TYR A 122 5.54 -3.70 -10.95
CA TYR A 122 4.33 -2.92 -11.24
C TYR A 122 3.40 -2.77 -10.04
N ILE A 123 2.64 -1.68 -10.04
CA ILE A 123 1.55 -1.35 -9.12
C ILE A 123 0.27 -1.25 -9.94
N ASP A 124 -0.81 -1.91 -9.52
CA ASP A 124 -2.09 -1.89 -10.26
C ASP A 124 -2.85 -0.59 -10.05
N LEU A 125 -2.77 -0.02 -8.85
CA LEU A 125 -3.43 1.24 -8.50
C LEU A 125 -2.52 2.08 -7.61
N LEU A 126 -2.21 3.30 -8.06
CA LEU A 126 -1.50 4.29 -7.26
C LEU A 126 -2.47 5.38 -6.83
N GLN A 127 -2.50 5.69 -5.54
CA GLN A 127 -3.38 6.70 -4.97
C GLN A 127 -2.56 7.85 -4.35
N PHE A 128 -3.06 9.06 -4.41
CA PHE A 128 -2.54 10.14 -3.58
C PHE A 128 -2.96 9.90 -2.12
N HIS A 129 -2.01 9.98 -1.19
CA HIS A 129 -2.31 9.81 0.22
C HIS A 129 -2.67 11.16 0.84
N GLY A 130 -3.94 11.39 1.10
CA GLY A 130 -4.46 12.69 1.53
C GLY A 130 -4.50 13.72 0.40
N GLY A 131 -4.63 14.99 0.78
CA GLY A 131 -4.78 16.09 -0.16
C GLY A 131 -6.19 16.23 -0.74
N ASP A 132 -6.51 17.42 -1.17
CA ASP A 132 -7.70 17.71 -1.95
C ASP A 132 -7.36 17.89 -3.43
N ALA A 133 -8.37 17.94 -4.27
CA ALA A 133 -8.20 18.07 -5.71
C ALA A 133 -7.46 19.36 -6.11
N GLU A 134 -7.66 20.45 -5.37
CA GLU A 134 -7.03 21.74 -5.63
C GLU A 134 -5.52 21.66 -5.38
N THR A 135 -5.10 21.09 -4.25
CA THR A 135 -3.69 20.86 -3.91
C THR A 135 -2.97 20.02 -4.97
N ILE A 136 -3.62 18.94 -5.43
CA ILE A 136 -3.06 18.03 -6.43
C ILE A 136 -2.93 18.72 -7.80
N GLN A 137 -3.92 19.52 -8.20
CA GLN A 137 -3.86 20.31 -9.43
C GLN A 137 -2.79 21.39 -9.39
N GLN A 138 -2.66 22.11 -8.26
CA GLN A 138 -1.61 23.12 -8.07
C GLN A 138 -0.21 22.55 -8.11
N ALA A 139 -0.02 21.30 -7.72
CA ALA A 139 1.24 20.59 -7.83
C ALA A 139 1.60 20.18 -9.28
N GLY A 140 0.71 20.41 -10.25
CA GLY A 140 0.93 20.10 -11.67
C GLY A 140 1.01 18.59 -11.97
N LEU A 141 0.35 17.78 -11.15
CA LEU A 141 0.39 16.31 -11.23
C LEU A 141 -0.78 15.73 -12.01
N ILE A 142 -1.79 16.53 -12.27
CA ILE A 142 -2.98 16.17 -13.05
C ILE A 142 -3.28 17.33 -14.00
N ASP A 143 -3.46 17.04 -15.29
CA ASP A 143 -3.92 17.97 -16.32
C ASP A 143 -5.41 18.28 -16.19
#